data_12a44bd57c7b6962634aeedc38026ce1
#
_entry.id   12a44bd57c7b6962634aeedc38026ce1
#
_cell.length_a   1.000
_cell.length_b   1.000
_cell.length_c   1.000
_cell.angle_alpha   90.00
_cell.angle_beta   90.00
_cell.angle_gamma   90.00
#
_symmetry.space_group_name_H-M   'P 1'
#
loop_
_entity.id
_entity.type
_entity.pdbx_description
1 polymer ?
#
loop_
_entity_poly.entity_id
_entity_poly.type
_entity_poly.pdbx_seq_one_letter_code
_entity_poly.pdbx_strand_id
1 'polypeptide(L)'
;MKKAFVVINPKAGKSRSKTILFDITDELCKNDYQVTSFITQYKDHAKELAIKAADEKYDLLIVSGGDGTLSEVTEGVVTAKSVIPIGYIPAGSTNDFAVSAGISSNVKKAVKDVIEGKDCLIDIGLFNKSYFNYVASFGAFTSVSYKTPQETKNALGHLAYVIEGIKDLGSIKPCYVKIEANGKVYEGDYSFGAIGNSTSIGGLIKLKEELVSMSDGVFEVILIKQPQNPVDLTNIIHGLTFSDFSNPVFEFFKTNELRISTNGDFDWTLDGEFEKGEKEILVKNIKKAYVLRKR
;
A
#
# COMPACT_ATOMS: atom_id res chain seq x y z
N MET A 1 26.44 14.39 16.24
CA MET A 1 25.33 14.92 15.41
C MET A 1 24.78 13.74 14.63
N LYS A 2 23.47 13.52 14.65
CA LYS A 2 22.79 12.44 13.89
C LYS A 2 22.76 12.81 12.41
N LYS A 3 22.75 11.81 11.53
CA LYS A 3 22.72 12.01 10.08
C LYS A 3 21.35 11.59 9.52
N ALA A 4 20.68 12.49 8.82
CA ALA A 4 19.44 12.21 8.10
C ALA A 4 19.67 12.23 6.59
N PHE A 5 19.18 11.18 5.90
CA PHE A 5 19.15 11.08 4.45
C PHE A 5 17.74 11.36 3.98
N VAL A 6 17.55 12.31 3.08
CA VAL A 6 16.23 12.77 2.63
C VAL A 6 16.07 12.48 1.13
N VAL A 7 15.08 11.67 0.78
CA VAL A 7 14.71 11.34 -0.60
C VAL A 7 13.40 12.04 -0.93
N ILE A 8 13.39 12.82 -2.01
CA ILE A 8 12.21 13.59 -2.45
C ILE A 8 11.85 13.22 -3.88
N ASN A 9 10.59 12.83 -4.10
CA ASN A 9 10.04 12.70 -5.43
C ASN A 9 9.43 14.04 -5.89
N PRO A 10 10.05 14.74 -6.86
CA PRO A 10 9.59 16.06 -7.30
C PRO A 10 8.24 16.01 -8.05
N LYS A 11 7.84 14.83 -8.54
CA LYS A 11 6.59 14.62 -9.28
C LYS A 11 5.41 14.32 -8.35
N ALA A 12 5.65 14.00 -7.08
CA ALA A 12 4.60 13.77 -6.11
C ALA A 12 4.02 15.11 -5.62
N GLY A 13 2.69 15.25 -5.68
CA GLY A 13 1.97 16.43 -5.18
C GLY A 13 2.24 17.69 -6.00
N LYS A 14 1.31 18.06 -6.86
CA LYS A 14 1.37 19.26 -7.71
C LYS A 14 1.93 20.47 -6.95
N SER A 15 3.12 20.96 -7.35
CA SER A 15 3.73 22.27 -7.03
C SER A 15 4.31 22.51 -5.62
N ARG A 16 4.32 21.56 -4.69
CA ARG A 16 4.77 21.80 -3.30
C ARG A 16 6.20 21.33 -2.97
N SER A 17 6.88 20.65 -3.88
CA SER A 17 8.16 19.98 -3.61
C SER A 17 9.27 20.89 -3.06
N LYS A 18 9.35 22.14 -3.51
CA LYS A 18 10.37 23.10 -3.02
C LYS A 18 10.14 23.51 -1.57
N THR A 19 8.90 23.78 -1.20
CA THR A 19 8.52 24.14 0.18
C THR A 19 8.69 22.93 1.12
N ILE A 20 8.36 21.73 0.64
CA ILE A 20 8.49 20.49 1.40
C ILE A 20 9.95 20.24 1.78
N LEU A 21 10.90 20.38 0.84
CA LEU A 21 12.33 20.20 1.13
C LEU A 21 12.79 21.16 2.22
N PHE A 22 12.41 22.44 2.10
CA PHE A 22 12.77 23.44 3.11
C PHE A 22 12.19 23.09 4.49
N ASP A 23 10.89 22.79 4.57
CA ASP A 23 10.24 22.46 5.83
C ASP A 23 10.85 21.21 6.50
N ILE A 24 11.20 20.16 5.72
CA ILE A 24 11.87 18.97 6.24
C ILE A 24 13.26 19.31 6.76
N THR A 25 14.07 20.03 5.97
CA THR A 25 15.46 20.35 6.31
C THR A 25 15.53 21.27 7.53
N ASP A 26 14.71 22.31 7.58
CA ASP A 26 14.65 23.26 8.69
C ASP A 26 14.32 22.54 10.01
N GLU A 27 13.30 21.68 10.01
CA GLU A 27 12.89 20.98 11.20
C GLU A 27 13.94 19.95 11.66
N LEU A 28 14.59 19.25 10.73
CA LEU A 28 15.69 18.32 11.06
C LEU A 28 16.91 19.06 11.64
N CYS A 29 17.31 20.18 11.04
CA CYS A 29 18.45 20.97 11.52
C CYS A 29 18.20 21.55 12.92
N LYS A 30 16.97 21.98 13.24
CA LYS A 30 16.57 22.41 14.59
C LYS A 30 16.70 21.30 15.64
N ASN A 31 16.69 20.03 15.20
CA ASN A 31 16.80 18.86 16.07
C ASN A 31 18.16 18.15 15.94
N ASP A 32 19.23 18.90 15.63
CA ASP A 32 20.62 18.47 15.58
C ASP A 32 20.93 17.35 14.56
N TYR A 33 20.17 17.30 13.45
CA TYR A 33 20.50 16.42 12.34
C TYR A 33 21.37 17.12 11.29
N GLN A 34 22.40 16.43 10.81
CA GLN A 34 23.05 16.75 9.56
C GLN A 34 22.24 16.17 8.42
N VAL A 35 21.82 16.99 7.46
CA VAL A 35 20.89 16.60 6.41
C VAL A 35 21.63 16.45 5.08
N THR A 36 21.47 15.29 4.42
CA THR A 36 21.84 15.07 3.03
C THR A 36 20.58 14.77 2.22
N SER A 37 20.30 15.54 1.16
CA SER A 37 19.06 15.42 0.40
C SER A 37 19.32 15.07 -1.07
N PHE A 38 18.44 14.21 -1.62
CA PHE A 38 18.42 13.81 -3.02
C PHE A 38 17.02 13.93 -3.59
N ILE A 39 16.96 14.34 -4.86
CA ILE A 39 15.73 14.41 -5.63
C ILE A 39 15.75 13.25 -6.63
N THR A 40 14.68 12.43 -6.64
CA THR A 40 14.59 11.30 -7.57
C THR A 40 14.48 11.80 -9.02
N GLN A 41 15.13 11.11 -9.95
CA GLN A 41 15.21 11.51 -11.35
C GLN A 41 14.49 10.53 -12.29
N TYR A 42 14.44 9.24 -11.92
CA TYR A 42 13.90 8.14 -12.72
C TYR A 42 13.25 7.08 -11.82
N LYS A 43 12.59 6.12 -12.41
CA LYS A 43 12.02 4.96 -11.73
C LYS A 43 13.13 4.16 -11.04
N ASP A 44 12.82 3.62 -9.86
CA ASP A 44 13.74 2.87 -8.99
C ASP A 44 14.88 3.70 -8.37
N HIS A 45 15.00 5.01 -8.66
CA HIS A 45 16.04 5.85 -8.06
C HIS A 45 15.89 5.98 -6.54
N ALA A 46 14.65 5.99 -6.00
CA ALA A 46 14.45 6.04 -4.56
C ALA A 46 14.93 4.74 -3.88
N LYS A 47 14.82 3.59 -4.54
CA LYS A 47 15.38 2.32 -4.08
C LYS A 47 16.91 2.36 -4.01
N GLU A 48 17.58 2.83 -5.07
CA GLU A 48 19.03 2.98 -5.09
C GLU A 48 19.52 3.93 -3.97
N LEU A 49 18.82 5.04 -3.77
CA LEU A 49 19.13 6.00 -2.72
C LEU A 49 18.90 5.41 -1.32
N ALA A 50 17.91 4.56 -1.13
CA ALA A 50 17.66 3.88 0.14
C ALA A 50 18.77 2.88 0.48
N ILE A 51 19.25 2.11 -0.51
CA ILE A 51 20.41 1.22 -0.36
C ILE A 51 21.64 2.04 0.02
N LYS A 52 21.90 3.15 -0.67
CA LYS A 52 23.01 4.06 -0.37
C LYS A 52 22.94 4.59 1.06
N ALA A 53 21.74 5.03 1.52
CA ALA A 53 21.58 5.52 2.89
C ALA A 53 21.87 4.44 3.95
N ALA A 54 21.50 3.19 3.66
CA ALA A 54 21.78 2.04 4.50
C ALA A 54 23.30 1.74 4.57
N ASP A 55 23.96 1.69 3.42
CA ASP A 55 25.41 1.39 3.31
C ASP A 55 26.26 2.47 3.98
N GLU A 56 25.89 3.75 3.85
CA GLU A 56 26.55 4.88 4.48
C GLU A 56 26.16 5.10 5.94
N LYS A 57 25.34 4.22 6.51
CA LYS A 57 24.94 4.17 7.94
C LYS A 57 24.36 5.49 8.45
N TYR A 58 23.35 6.01 7.75
CA TYR A 58 22.55 7.12 8.25
C TYR A 58 21.67 6.68 9.44
N ASP A 59 21.35 7.62 10.33
CA ASP A 59 20.53 7.36 11.52
C ASP A 59 19.02 7.44 11.23
N LEU A 60 18.66 8.08 10.10
CA LEU A 60 17.27 8.29 9.69
C LEU A 60 17.20 8.45 8.17
N LEU A 61 16.26 7.74 7.53
CA LEU A 61 15.93 7.90 6.12
C LEU A 61 14.54 8.54 6.01
N ILE A 62 14.45 9.75 5.51
CA ILE A 62 13.18 10.41 5.23
C ILE A 62 12.84 10.26 3.75
N VAL A 63 11.61 9.85 3.47
CA VAL A 63 11.06 9.80 2.13
C VAL A 63 9.85 10.72 2.01
N SER A 64 9.89 11.65 1.05
CA SER A 64 8.76 12.48 0.67
C SER A 64 8.32 12.16 -0.75
N GLY A 65 7.12 11.59 -0.86
CA GLY A 65 6.57 11.10 -2.12
C GLY A 65 5.17 10.52 -1.95
N GLY A 66 4.69 9.85 -2.97
CA GLY A 66 3.49 9.00 -2.91
C GLY A 66 3.84 7.56 -2.53
N ASP A 67 2.82 6.70 -2.53
CA ASP A 67 2.94 5.29 -2.17
C ASP A 67 4.01 4.55 -3.00
N GLY A 68 4.08 4.79 -4.31
CA GLY A 68 5.12 4.19 -5.16
C GLY A 68 6.56 4.59 -4.77
N THR A 69 6.78 5.85 -4.33
CA THR A 69 8.10 6.28 -3.85
C THR A 69 8.45 5.60 -2.52
N LEU A 70 7.46 5.42 -1.65
CA LEU A 70 7.64 4.67 -0.41
C LEU A 70 7.96 3.20 -0.71
N SER A 71 7.28 2.58 -1.68
CA SER A 71 7.53 1.18 -2.07
C SER A 71 8.94 0.98 -2.59
N GLU A 72 9.47 1.89 -3.43
CA GLU A 72 10.87 1.86 -3.85
C GLU A 72 11.83 1.95 -2.65
N VAL A 73 11.57 2.85 -1.69
CA VAL A 73 12.44 3.04 -0.50
C VAL A 73 12.41 1.82 0.41
N THR A 74 11.23 1.29 0.72
CA THR A 74 11.09 0.11 1.57
C THR A 74 11.73 -1.13 0.94
N GLU A 75 11.57 -1.32 -0.37
CA GLU A 75 12.25 -2.38 -1.11
C GLU A 75 13.77 -2.23 -1.02
N GLY A 76 14.30 -1.01 -1.15
CA GLY A 76 15.73 -0.72 -1.01
C GLY A 76 16.26 -1.09 0.38
N VAL A 77 15.56 -0.67 1.44
CA VAL A 77 15.93 -0.97 2.83
C VAL A 77 15.88 -2.47 3.12
N VAL A 78 14.84 -3.16 2.66
CA VAL A 78 14.69 -4.62 2.83
C VAL A 78 15.77 -5.38 2.05
N THR A 79 16.07 -4.96 0.83
CA THR A 79 17.13 -5.54 0.00
C THR A 79 18.50 -5.39 0.65
N ALA A 80 18.79 -4.21 1.22
CA ALA A 80 20.01 -3.94 1.98
C ALA A 80 20.05 -4.63 3.35
N LYS A 81 18.96 -5.30 3.77
CA LYS A 81 18.80 -5.89 5.12
C LYS A 81 19.12 -4.88 6.22
N SER A 82 18.72 -3.64 6.03
CA SER A 82 19.02 -2.53 6.93
C SER A 82 17.89 -2.34 7.94
N VAL A 83 18.27 -1.86 9.12
CA VAL A 83 17.34 -1.45 10.19
C VAL A 83 17.23 0.07 10.32
N ILE A 84 17.70 0.82 9.30
CA ILE A 84 17.57 2.28 9.29
C ILE A 84 16.09 2.67 9.41
N PRO A 85 15.72 3.53 10.37
CA PRO A 85 14.34 3.97 10.49
C PRO A 85 13.91 4.83 9.30
N ILE A 86 12.74 4.54 8.74
CA ILE A 86 12.12 5.31 7.66
C ILE A 86 11.13 6.31 8.27
N GLY A 87 11.26 7.59 7.94
CA GLY A 87 10.25 8.62 8.18
C GLY A 87 9.51 8.92 6.88
N TYR A 88 8.20 8.66 6.83
CA TYR A 88 7.40 8.91 5.62
C TYR A 88 6.66 10.24 5.70
N ILE A 89 6.87 11.10 4.71
CA ILE A 89 6.19 12.39 4.52
C ILE A 89 5.32 12.27 3.28
N PRO A 90 4.01 12.01 3.43
CA PRO A 90 3.13 11.75 2.31
C PRO A 90 2.92 13.01 1.46
N ALA A 91 3.26 12.91 0.18
CA ALA A 91 3.10 13.97 -0.80
C ALA A 91 2.36 13.52 -2.07
N GLY A 92 1.95 12.28 -2.14
CA GLY A 92 1.18 11.74 -3.25
C GLY A 92 -0.29 12.13 -3.22
N SER A 93 -1.04 11.58 -4.15
CA SER A 93 -2.46 11.87 -4.32
C SER A 93 -3.36 11.09 -3.36
N THR A 94 -3.09 9.82 -3.15
CA THR A 94 -3.92 8.90 -2.35
C THR A 94 -3.31 8.65 -0.99
N ASN A 95 -2.04 8.25 -0.95
CA ASN A 95 -1.26 7.95 0.26
C ASN A 95 -1.97 6.94 1.18
N ASP A 96 -2.43 5.82 0.60
CA ASP A 96 -3.18 4.76 1.31
C ASP A 96 -2.38 4.18 2.48
N PHE A 97 -1.08 3.99 2.30
CA PHE A 97 -0.19 3.57 3.37
C PHE A 97 -0.18 4.56 4.54
N ALA A 98 -0.09 5.88 4.25
CA ALA A 98 -0.07 6.90 5.29
C ALA A 98 -1.37 6.92 6.11
N VAL A 99 -2.52 6.75 5.45
CA VAL A 99 -3.83 6.64 6.11
C VAL A 99 -3.82 5.48 7.09
N SER A 100 -3.41 4.30 6.64
CA SER A 100 -3.37 3.08 7.46
C SER A 100 -2.35 3.15 8.60
N ALA A 101 -1.21 3.79 8.35
CA ALA A 101 -0.17 3.97 9.36
C ALA A 101 -0.46 5.14 10.33
N GLY A 102 -1.56 5.89 10.15
CA GLY A 102 -1.89 7.06 10.97
C GLY A 102 -0.94 8.25 10.79
N ILE A 103 -0.31 8.36 9.60
CA ILE A 103 0.66 9.43 9.30
C ILE A 103 -0.07 10.67 8.78
N SER A 104 0.28 11.83 9.30
CA SER A 104 -0.34 13.10 8.92
C SER A 104 0.01 13.52 7.49
N SER A 105 -0.99 13.99 6.72
CA SER A 105 -0.77 14.62 5.42
C SER A 105 -0.21 16.05 5.52
N ASN A 106 -0.17 16.65 6.72
CA ASN A 106 0.50 17.93 6.96
C ASN A 106 2.00 17.69 7.11
N VAL A 107 2.80 18.26 6.20
CA VAL A 107 4.26 18.05 6.13
C VAL A 107 4.96 18.38 7.46
N LYS A 108 4.72 19.55 8.05
CA LYS A 108 5.38 19.96 9.30
C LYS A 108 5.03 19.03 10.46
N LYS A 109 3.75 18.62 10.53
CA LYS A 109 3.33 17.66 11.54
C LYS A 109 3.98 16.29 11.30
N ALA A 110 4.00 15.80 10.05
CA ALA A 110 4.61 14.51 9.73
C ALA A 110 6.11 14.49 10.07
N VAL A 111 6.86 15.55 9.75
CA VAL A 111 8.29 15.67 10.13
C VAL A 111 8.47 15.65 11.65
N LYS A 112 7.64 16.43 12.37
CA LYS A 112 7.67 16.44 13.83
C LYS A 112 7.34 15.08 14.42
N ASP A 113 6.30 14.40 13.89
CA ASP A 113 5.90 13.06 14.30
C ASP A 113 7.02 12.02 14.05
N VAL A 114 7.82 12.18 13.00
CA VAL A 114 9.02 11.36 12.77
C VAL A 114 10.13 11.65 13.78
N ILE A 115 10.41 12.93 14.07
CA ILE A 115 11.50 13.32 15.00
C ILE A 115 11.19 12.89 16.43
N GLU A 116 9.97 13.10 16.90
CA GLU A 116 9.50 12.78 18.26
C GLU A 116 8.97 11.35 18.39
N GLY A 117 8.83 10.62 17.26
CA GLY A 117 8.18 9.34 17.18
C GLY A 117 9.02 8.18 17.69
N LYS A 118 8.39 7.00 17.66
CA LYS A 118 9.00 5.73 18.04
C LYS A 118 9.19 4.84 16.81
N ASP A 119 10.17 3.95 16.90
CA ASP A 119 10.43 2.94 15.90
C ASP A 119 9.39 1.82 15.99
N CYS A 120 8.65 1.62 14.91
CA CYS A 120 7.65 0.58 14.74
C CYS A 120 8.12 -0.39 13.66
N LEU A 121 8.15 -1.66 13.97
CA LEU A 121 8.45 -2.69 12.97
C LEU A 121 7.22 -2.94 12.10
N ILE A 122 7.40 -2.96 10.79
CA ILE A 122 6.34 -3.11 9.80
C ILE A 122 6.61 -4.36 8.96
N ASP A 123 5.55 -5.09 8.67
CA ASP A 123 5.58 -6.24 7.76
C ASP A 123 5.61 -5.75 6.30
N ILE A 124 6.11 -6.59 5.39
CA ILE A 124 6.05 -6.33 3.96
C ILE A 124 5.59 -7.60 3.23
N GLY A 125 4.80 -7.43 2.19
CA GLY A 125 4.42 -8.53 1.32
C GLY A 125 5.50 -8.81 0.28
N LEU A 126 5.74 -10.09 0.00
CA LEU A 126 6.54 -10.57 -1.12
C LEU A 126 5.63 -11.35 -2.06
N PHE A 127 5.45 -10.84 -3.26
CA PHE A 127 4.69 -11.44 -4.37
C PHE A 127 5.71 -11.97 -5.39
N ASN A 128 5.94 -13.27 -5.40
CA ASN A 128 7.05 -13.89 -6.15
C ASN A 128 8.41 -13.24 -5.85
N LYS A 129 8.77 -12.18 -6.59
CA LYS A 129 10.01 -11.44 -6.47
C LYS A 129 9.81 -9.96 -6.18
N SER A 130 8.57 -9.47 -6.27
CA SER A 130 8.19 -8.07 -6.09
C SER A 130 7.68 -7.82 -4.68
N TYR A 131 8.02 -6.70 -4.08
CA TYR A 131 7.52 -6.33 -2.76
C TYR A 131 6.27 -5.43 -2.86
N PHE A 132 5.42 -5.47 -1.84
CA PHE A 132 4.33 -4.52 -1.64
C PHE A 132 4.14 -4.19 -0.16
N ASN A 133 3.81 -2.94 0.14
CA ASN A 133 3.68 -2.46 1.51
C ASN A 133 2.28 -2.66 2.08
N TYR A 134 1.23 -2.47 1.27
CA TYR A 134 -0.11 -2.44 1.79
C TYR A 134 -1.12 -3.29 1.01
N VAL A 135 -0.96 -3.51 -0.30
CA VAL A 135 -1.92 -4.32 -1.05
C VAL A 135 -1.36 -4.92 -2.33
N ALA A 136 -1.66 -6.21 -2.55
CA ALA A 136 -1.67 -6.86 -3.87
C ALA A 136 -3.12 -7.16 -4.26
N SER A 137 -3.56 -6.77 -5.46
CA SER A 137 -4.94 -6.94 -5.89
C SER A 137 -5.09 -7.27 -7.37
N PHE A 138 -6.21 -7.92 -7.73
CA PHE A 138 -6.58 -8.26 -9.10
C PHE A 138 -8.07 -8.03 -9.36
N GLY A 139 -8.45 -7.99 -10.64
CA GLY A 139 -9.83 -7.91 -11.09
C GLY A 139 -10.37 -6.49 -11.12
N ALA A 140 -11.63 -6.32 -10.73
CA ALA A 140 -12.31 -5.04 -10.70
C ALA A 140 -11.53 -4.01 -9.86
N PHE A 141 -11.78 -2.72 -10.10
CA PHE A 141 -11.15 -1.60 -9.39
C PHE A 141 -9.65 -1.41 -9.64
N THR A 142 -8.90 -2.41 -10.12
CA THR A 142 -7.49 -2.23 -10.45
C THR A 142 -7.29 -1.27 -11.62
N SER A 143 -8.16 -1.30 -12.63
CA SER A 143 -8.13 -0.39 -13.78
C SER A 143 -8.74 1.01 -13.50
N VAL A 144 -9.65 1.11 -12.53
CA VAL A 144 -10.34 2.37 -12.17
C VAL A 144 -9.39 3.31 -11.43
N SER A 145 -8.45 2.77 -10.65
CA SER A 145 -7.43 3.57 -9.96
C SER A 145 -6.62 4.46 -10.90
N TYR A 146 -6.46 4.05 -12.17
CA TYR A 146 -5.67 4.79 -13.16
C TYR A 146 -6.48 5.81 -13.99
N LYS A 147 -7.80 5.68 -14.07
CA LYS A 147 -8.63 6.44 -15.01
C LYS A 147 -9.52 7.53 -14.39
N THR A 148 -9.80 7.45 -13.09
CA THR A 148 -10.74 8.37 -12.45
C THR A 148 -10.03 9.62 -11.91
N PRO A 149 -10.40 10.85 -12.35
CA PRO A 149 -9.83 12.07 -11.79
C PRO A 149 -10.14 12.22 -10.31
N GLN A 150 -9.15 12.67 -9.54
CA GLN A 150 -9.25 12.85 -8.07
C GLN A 150 -10.40 13.81 -7.65
N GLU A 151 -10.75 14.75 -8.53
CA GLU A 151 -11.86 15.68 -8.32
C GLU A 151 -13.21 14.96 -8.21
N THR A 152 -13.41 13.89 -8.98
CA THR A 152 -14.63 13.06 -8.93
C THR A 152 -14.72 12.24 -7.64
N LYS A 153 -13.58 11.76 -7.14
CA LYS A 153 -13.51 11.02 -5.84
C LYS A 153 -13.93 11.90 -4.66
N ASN A 154 -13.59 13.19 -4.70
CA ASN A 154 -13.93 14.14 -3.62
C ASN A 154 -15.37 14.65 -3.69
N ALA A 155 -15.97 14.73 -4.89
CA ALA A 155 -17.29 15.32 -5.09
C ALA A 155 -18.45 14.36 -4.78
N LEU A 156 -18.28 13.07 -5.02
CA LEU A 156 -19.36 12.07 -4.90
C LEU A 156 -19.36 11.31 -3.56
N GLY A 157 -18.32 11.46 -2.74
CA GLY A 157 -18.15 10.68 -1.53
C GLY A 157 -17.77 9.20 -1.80
N HIS A 158 -17.22 8.55 -0.78
CA HIS A 158 -16.74 7.18 -0.84
C HIS A 158 -17.80 6.17 -1.33
N LEU A 159 -19.04 6.28 -0.82
CA LEU A 159 -20.14 5.38 -1.17
C LEU A 159 -20.53 5.46 -2.65
N ALA A 160 -20.61 6.66 -3.22
CA ALA A 160 -20.95 6.83 -4.63
C ALA A 160 -19.88 6.24 -5.55
N TYR A 161 -18.61 6.36 -5.17
CA TYR A 161 -17.49 5.76 -5.90
C TYR A 161 -17.52 4.23 -5.85
N VAL A 162 -17.81 3.65 -4.68
CA VAL A 162 -18.02 2.20 -4.52
C VAL A 162 -19.18 1.73 -5.40
N ILE A 163 -20.32 2.44 -5.38
CA ILE A 163 -21.50 2.09 -6.19
C ILE A 163 -21.20 2.16 -7.69
N GLU A 164 -20.46 3.17 -8.14
CA GLU A 164 -20.11 3.31 -9.57
C GLU A 164 -19.17 2.18 -10.02
N GLY A 165 -18.17 1.84 -9.20
CA GLY A 165 -17.29 0.70 -9.48
C GLY A 165 -18.02 -0.65 -9.46
N ILE A 166 -19.07 -0.80 -8.65
CA ILE A 166 -19.85 -2.05 -8.55
C ILE A 166 -20.85 -2.20 -9.70
N LYS A 167 -21.37 -1.12 -10.28
CA LYS A 167 -22.28 -1.22 -11.44
C LYS A 167 -21.67 -2.01 -12.59
N ASP A 168 -20.38 -1.94 -12.75
CA ASP A 168 -19.64 -2.64 -13.80
C ASP A 168 -19.20 -4.06 -13.42
N LEU A 169 -19.29 -4.46 -12.14
CA LEU A 169 -18.85 -5.79 -11.67
C LEU A 169 -19.48 -6.94 -12.45
N GLY A 170 -20.76 -6.83 -12.81
CA GLY A 170 -21.46 -7.85 -13.60
C GLY A 170 -20.98 -7.95 -15.04
N SER A 171 -20.33 -6.93 -15.57
CA SER A 171 -19.79 -6.87 -16.94
C SER A 171 -18.28 -7.19 -17.01
N ILE A 172 -17.60 -7.20 -15.85
CA ILE A 172 -16.17 -7.50 -15.79
C ILE A 172 -15.95 -8.99 -15.96
N LYS A 173 -15.01 -9.34 -16.84
CA LYS A 173 -14.57 -10.73 -16.99
C LYS A 173 -14.04 -11.24 -15.65
N PRO A 174 -14.60 -12.31 -15.08
CA PRO A 174 -14.11 -12.84 -13.82
C PRO A 174 -12.70 -13.40 -13.96
N CYS A 175 -11.96 -13.34 -12.87
CA CYS A 175 -10.65 -13.95 -12.75
C CYS A 175 -10.81 -15.31 -12.08
N TYR A 176 -10.47 -16.39 -12.79
CA TYR A 176 -10.40 -17.71 -12.18
C TYR A 176 -9.13 -17.82 -11.33
N VAL A 177 -9.29 -18.09 -10.05
CA VAL A 177 -8.18 -18.33 -9.14
C VAL A 177 -8.44 -19.55 -8.25
N LYS A 178 -7.37 -20.26 -7.94
CA LYS A 178 -7.31 -21.27 -6.88
C LYS A 178 -6.25 -20.81 -5.87
N ILE A 179 -6.68 -20.57 -4.63
CA ILE A 179 -5.82 -20.08 -3.55
C ILE A 179 -5.73 -21.17 -2.47
N GLU A 180 -4.51 -21.58 -2.15
CA GLU A 180 -4.21 -22.48 -1.06
C GLU A 180 -3.62 -21.69 0.10
N ALA A 181 -4.31 -21.68 1.26
CA ALA A 181 -3.91 -20.97 2.45
C ALA A 181 -4.44 -21.67 3.71
N ASN A 182 -3.63 -21.74 4.76
CA ASN A 182 -4.01 -22.33 6.05
C ASN A 182 -4.60 -23.76 5.95
N GLY A 183 -4.16 -24.56 5.00
CA GLY A 183 -4.69 -25.89 4.74
C GLY A 183 -6.08 -25.94 4.10
N LYS A 184 -6.60 -24.80 3.65
CA LYS A 184 -7.88 -24.67 2.91
C LYS A 184 -7.61 -24.27 1.46
N VAL A 185 -8.56 -24.60 0.60
CA VAL A 185 -8.56 -24.23 -0.81
C VAL A 185 -9.77 -23.33 -1.06
N TYR A 186 -9.53 -22.18 -1.68
CA TYR A 186 -10.54 -21.24 -2.16
C TYR A 186 -10.42 -21.22 -3.68
N GLU A 187 -11.46 -21.70 -4.38
CA GLU A 187 -11.39 -21.91 -5.83
C GLU A 187 -12.67 -21.42 -6.48
N GLY A 188 -12.55 -20.68 -7.57
CA GLY A 188 -13.69 -20.17 -8.33
C GLY A 188 -13.39 -18.94 -9.17
N ASP A 189 -14.48 -18.36 -9.65
CA ASP A 189 -14.48 -17.11 -10.42
C ASP A 189 -14.74 -15.93 -9.50
N TYR A 190 -13.78 -15.01 -9.45
CA TYR A 190 -13.83 -13.83 -8.62
C TYR A 190 -13.81 -12.56 -9.46
N SER A 191 -14.66 -11.61 -9.12
CA SER A 191 -14.64 -10.28 -9.74
C SER A 191 -13.51 -9.41 -9.21
N PHE A 192 -13.07 -9.67 -7.97
CA PHE A 192 -12.03 -8.91 -7.29
C PHE A 192 -11.36 -9.77 -6.22
N GLY A 193 -10.07 -9.55 -6.05
CA GLY A 193 -9.31 -10.09 -4.92
C GLY A 193 -8.26 -9.10 -4.44
N ALA A 194 -8.08 -9.04 -3.12
CA ALA A 194 -7.06 -8.24 -2.47
C ALA A 194 -6.40 -9.01 -1.32
N ILE A 195 -5.09 -8.90 -1.25
CA ILE A 195 -4.22 -9.42 -0.19
C ILE A 195 -3.58 -8.19 0.44
N GLY A 196 -4.02 -7.82 1.63
CA GLY A 196 -3.65 -6.55 2.25
C GLY A 196 -2.93 -6.70 3.58
N ASN A 197 -2.21 -5.65 3.93
CA ASN A 197 -1.60 -5.39 5.24
C ASN A 197 -1.95 -3.95 5.67
N SER A 198 -3.22 -3.57 5.45
CA SER A 198 -3.65 -2.16 5.52
C SER A 198 -5.13 -2.06 5.79
N THR A 199 -5.54 -1.04 6.53
CA THR A 199 -6.95 -0.70 6.75
C THR A 199 -7.62 -0.05 5.54
N SER A 200 -6.84 0.36 4.52
CA SER A 200 -7.34 0.93 3.28
C SER A 200 -6.81 0.16 2.09
N ILE A 201 -7.69 -0.31 1.23
CA ILE A 201 -7.35 -1.04 0.00
C ILE A 201 -7.81 -0.19 -1.19
N GLY A 202 -6.83 0.44 -1.87
CA GLY A 202 -7.06 1.27 -3.05
C GLY A 202 -7.99 2.47 -2.81
N GLY A 203 -8.13 2.93 -1.55
CA GLY A 203 -9.09 3.97 -1.16
C GLY A 203 -10.55 3.57 -1.27
N LEU A 204 -10.84 2.31 -1.61
CA LEU A 204 -12.18 1.78 -1.88
C LEU A 204 -12.72 0.95 -0.72
N ILE A 205 -11.92 -0.01 -0.28
CA ILE A 205 -12.32 -0.92 0.80
C ILE A 205 -11.68 -0.43 2.08
N LYS A 206 -12.49 -0.19 3.08
CA LYS A 206 -12.01 0.14 4.42
C LYS A 206 -12.24 -1.05 5.32
N LEU A 207 -11.19 -1.52 5.96
CA LEU A 207 -11.25 -2.51 7.01
C LEU A 207 -11.31 -1.82 8.37
N LYS A 208 -12.01 -2.42 9.32
CA LYS A 208 -11.99 -1.95 10.71
C LYS A 208 -10.57 -2.08 11.27
N GLU A 209 -10.11 -1.07 12.00
CA GLU A 209 -8.77 -1.04 12.59
C GLU A 209 -8.48 -2.27 13.47
N GLU A 210 -9.52 -2.80 14.13
CA GLU A 210 -9.42 -4.00 14.98
C GLU A 210 -9.08 -5.27 14.18
N LEU A 211 -9.32 -5.27 12.87
CA LEU A 211 -9.06 -6.42 12.00
C LEU A 211 -7.64 -6.42 11.43
N VAL A 212 -6.95 -5.28 11.41
CA VAL A 212 -5.67 -5.13 10.70
C VAL A 212 -4.55 -4.75 11.65
N SER A 213 -3.43 -5.43 11.51
CA SER A 213 -2.18 -5.06 12.18
C SER A 213 -1.02 -5.13 11.19
N MET A 214 -0.34 -4.03 10.99
CA MET A 214 0.79 -3.93 10.04
C MET A 214 2.06 -4.65 10.53
N SER A 215 2.01 -5.42 11.64
CA SER A 215 3.18 -6.03 12.27
C SER A 215 2.93 -7.39 12.92
N ASP A 216 1.77 -8.02 12.68
CA ASP A 216 1.43 -9.33 13.28
C ASP A 216 1.91 -10.53 12.45
N GLY A 217 2.34 -10.31 11.21
CA GLY A 217 2.89 -11.34 10.32
C GLY A 217 1.83 -12.01 9.46
N VAL A 218 0.63 -11.45 9.33
CA VAL A 218 -0.43 -11.99 8.50
C VAL A 218 -1.03 -10.92 7.58
N PHE A 219 -1.64 -11.36 6.50
CA PHE A 219 -2.44 -10.54 5.60
C PHE A 219 -3.93 -10.72 5.89
N GLU A 220 -4.71 -9.71 5.62
CA GLU A 220 -6.15 -9.79 5.40
C GLU A 220 -6.40 -10.07 3.92
N VAL A 221 -7.09 -11.18 3.62
CA VAL A 221 -7.45 -11.57 2.26
C VAL A 221 -8.94 -11.39 2.07
N ILE A 222 -9.32 -10.65 1.04
CA ILE A 222 -10.71 -10.44 0.64
C ILE A 222 -10.85 -10.89 -0.81
N LEU A 223 -11.78 -11.81 -1.05
CA LEU A 223 -12.16 -12.21 -2.40
C LEU A 223 -13.65 -11.91 -2.57
N ILE A 224 -14.03 -11.32 -3.69
CA ILE A 224 -15.42 -11.06 -4.07
C ILE A 224 -15.77 -11.97 -5.24
N LYS A 225 -16.68 -12.91 -5.00
CA LYS A 225 -17.17 -13.82 -6.04
C LYS A 225 -17.86 -13.06 -7.16
N GLN A 226 -17.87 -13.64 -8.35
CA GLN A 226 -18.64 -13.08 -9.46
C GLN A 226 -20.13 -13.05 -9.09
N PRO A 227 -20.77 -11.84 -9.04
CA PRO A 227 -22.19 -11.73 -8.72
C PRO A 227 -23.03 -12.41 -9.79
N GLN A 228 -23.98 -13.24 -9.38
CA GLN A 228 -24.86 -14.01 -10.26
C GLN A 228 -26.26 -13.36 -10.42
N ASN A 229 -26.60 -12.45 -9.54
CA ASN A 229 -27.90 -11.81 -9.49
C ASN A 229 -27.86 -10.44 -8.79
N PRO A 230 -28.94 -9.61 -8.86
CA PRO A 230 -28.95 -8.30 -8.23
C PRO A 230 -28.83 -8.32 -6.69
N VAL A 231 -29.21 -9.43 -6.04
CA VAL A 231 -29.09 -9.56 -4.57
C VAL A 231 -27.61 -9.65 -4.19
N ASP A 232 -26.79 -10.36 -4.97
CA ASP A 232 -25.34 -10.44 -4.75
C ASP A 232 -24.70 -9.05 -4.82
N LEU A 233 -25.11 -8.21 -5.80
CA LEU A 233 -24.62 -6.83 -5.91
C LEU A 233 -25.00 -6.01 -4.68
N THR A 234 -26.21 -6.15 -4.17
CA THR A 234 -26.65 -5.48 -2.95
C THR A 234 -25.83 -5.91 -1.74
N ASN A 235 -25.55 -7.21 -1.62
CA ASN A 235 -24.73 -7.76 -0.54
C ASN A 235 -23.28 -7.28 -0.64
N ILE A 236 -22.72 -7.15 -1.84
CA ILE A 236 -21.38 -6.59 -2.07
C ILE A 236 -21.34 -5.13 -1.62
N ILE A 237 -22.32 -4.30 -2.03
CA ILE A 237 -22.42 -2.90 -1.61
C ILE A 237 -22.47 -2.80 -0.08
N HIS A 238 -23.33 -3.60 0.54
CA HIS A 238 -23.47 -3.63 2.00
C HIS A 238 -22.14 -4.00 2.68
N GLY A 239 -21.53 -5.12 2.26
CA GLY A 239 -20.29 -5.61 2.85
C GLY A 239 -19.15 -4.60 2.74
N LEU A 240 -18.97 -3.97 1.59
CA LEU A 240 -17.94 -2.95 1.37
C LEU A 240 -18.21 -1.65 2.14
N THR A 241 -19.50 -1.28 2.32
CA THR A 241 -19.88 -0.06 3.03
C THR A 241 -19.67 -0.19 4.54
N PHE A 242 -20.04 -1.34 5.11
CA PHE A 242 -20.03 -1.56 6.56
C PHE A 242 -18.87 -2.43 7.05
N SER A 243 -17.98 -2.83 6.16
CA SER A 243 -16.88 -3.78 6.44
C SER A 243 -17.42 -5.08 7.07
N ASP A 244 -18.51 -5.59 6.48
CA ASP A 244 -19.15 -6.85 6.86
C ASP A 244 -18.99 -7.88 5.75
N PHE A 245 -18.08 -8.81 5.93
CA PHE A 245 -17.73 -9.86 4.97
C PHE A 245 -18.32 -11.23 5.35
N SER A 246 -19.35 -11.26 6.17
CA SER A 246 -20.01 -12.49 6.60
C SER A 246 -20.88 -13.15 5.52
N ASN A 247 -21.27 -12.38 4.49
CA ASN A 247 -22.08 -12.89 3.39
C ASN A 247 -21.28 -13.85 2.49
N PRO A 248 -21.84 -14.97 2.01
CA PRO A 248 -21.16 -15.96 1.15
C PRO A 248 -20.61 -15.43 -0.18
N VAL A 249 -20.96 -14.21 -0.61
CA VAL A 249 -20.37 -13.55 -1.77
C VAL A 249 -18.92 -13.15 -1.52
N PHE A 250 -18.52 -13.08 -0.26
CA PHE A 250 -17.16 -12.82 0.16
C PHE A 250 -16.47 -14.08 0.68
N GLU A 251 -15.16 -14.17 0.42
CA GLU A 251 -14.25 -14.97 1.21
C GLU A 251 -13.32 -14.00 1.95
N PHE A 252 -13.37 -14.02 3.28
CA PHE A 252 -12.50 -13.20 4.12
C PHE A 252 -11.74 -14.10 5.10
N PHE A 253 -10.42 -14.02 5.07
CA PHE A 253 -9.56 -14.81 5.96
C PHE A 253 -8.21 -14.12 6.16
N LYS A 254 -7.46 -14.58 7.18
CA LYS A 254 -6.10 -14.12 7.44
C LYS A 254 -5.11 -15.25 7.19
N THR A 255 -3.95 -14.90 6.64
CA THR A 255 -2.87 -15.86 6.41
C THR A 255 -1.52 -15.17 6.27
N ASN A 256 -0.44 -15.87 6.51
CA ASN A 256 0.92 -15.39 6.28
C ASN A 256 1.52 -15.85 4.94
N GLU A 257 0.91 -16.85 4.29
CA GLU A 257 1.36 -17.37 3.00
C GLU A 257 0.15 -17.81 2.17
N LEU A 258 0.20 -17.52 0.86
CA LEU A 258 -0.76 -17.99 -0.13
C LEU A 258 -0.02 -18.58 -1.32
N ARG A 259 -0.52 -19.71 -1.82
CA ARG A 259 -0.18 -20.24 -3.15
C ARG A 259 -1.37 -20.03 -4.05
N ILE A 260 -1.17 -19.33 -5.15
CA ILE A 260 -2.24 -18.92 -6.06
C ILE A 260 -1.95 -19.49 -7.42
N SER A 261 -2.87 -20.30 -7.94
CA SER A 261 -2.83 -20.79 -9.31
C SER A 261 -3.90 -20.09 -10.14
N THR A 262 -3.53 -19.62 -11.33
CA THR A 262 -4.41 -18.86 -12.23
C THR A 262 -4.29 -19.38 -13.66
N ASN A 263 -5.16 -18.92 -14.55
CA ASN A 263 -5.02 -19.16 -16.00
C ASN A 263 -3.92 -18.26 -16.63
N GLY A 264 -3.42 -17.26 -15.90
CA GLY A 264 -2.43 -16.30 -16.38
C GLY A 264 -3.00 -15.27 -17.36
N ASP A 265 -4.32 -15.05 -17.36
CA ASP A 265 -5.04 -14.21 -18.31
C ASP A 265 -5.47 -12.83 -17.75
N PHE A 266 -5.00 -12.49 -16.56
CA PHE A 266 -5.21 -11.19 -15.93
C PHE A 266 -3.96 -10.72 -15.17
N ASP A 267 -3.86 -9.43 -15.00
CA ASP A 267 -2.74 -8.77 -14.31
C ASP A 267 -3.11 -8.37 -12.88
N TRP A 268 -2.08 -8.08 -12.09
CA TRP A 268 -2.18 -7.65 -10.72
C TRP A 268 -1.77 -6.18 -10.55
N THR A 269 -2.07 -5.63 -9.42
CA THR A 269 -1.48 -4.38 -8.96
C THR A 269 -0.86 -4.58 -7.59
N LEU A 270 0.35 -4.08 -7.40
CA LEU A 270 1.06 -4.04 -6.12
C LEU A 270 1.19 -2.58 -5.71
N ASP A 271 0.60 -2.19 -4.59
CA ASP A 271 0.56 -0.80 -4.12
C ASP A 271 0.09 0.20 -5.19
N GLY A 272 -0.81 -0.25 -6.08
CA GLY A 272 -1.30 0.54 -7.20
C GLY A 272 -0.44 0.52 -8.46
N GLU A 273 0.73 -0.10 -8.45
CA GLU A 273 1.59 -0.28 -9.63
C GLU A 273 1.28 -1.61 -10.35
N PHE A 274 1.46 -1.60 -11.68
CA PHE A 274 1.21 -2.78 -12.52
C PHE A 274 2.18 -3.92 -12.19
N GLU A 275 1.64 -5.11 -12.01
CA GLU A 275 2.38 -6.36 -11.91
C GLU A 275 1.82 -7.39 -12.87
N LYS A 276 2.67 -8.03 -13.66
CA LYS A 276 2.25 -9.01 -14.66
C LYS A 276 1.70 -10.26 -13.98
N GLY A 277 0.56 -10.74 -14.48
CA GLY A 277 -0.03 -12.00 -14.06
C GLY A 277 0.82 -13.20 -14.45
N GLU A 278 0.93 -14.16 -13.54
CA GLU A 278 1.59 -15.44 -13.73
C GLU A 278 0.62 -16.58 -13.39
N LYS A 279 0.89 -17.78 -13.91
CA LYS A 279 0.05 -18.96 -13.63
C LYS A 279 0.18 -19.45 -12.20
N GLU A 280 1.38 -19.34 -11.63
CA GLU A 280 1.70 -19.73 -10.26
C GLU A 280 2.31 -18.54 -9.54
N ILE A 281 1.71 -18.17 -8.42
CA ILE A 281 2.10 -17.02 -7.63
C ILE A 281 2.24 -17.47 -6.17
N LEU A 282 3.36 -17.11 -5.56
CA LEU A 282 3.59 -17.29 -4.13
C LEU A 282 3.61 -15.93 -3.45
N VAL A 283 2.70 -15.73 -2.51
CA VAL A 283 2.65 -14.50 -1.69
C VAL A 283 3.00 -14.84 -0.26
N LYS A 284 3.97 -14.11 0.32
CA LYS A 284 4.42 -14.29 1.70
C LYS A 284 4.45 -12.99 2.47
N ASN A 285 4.02 -13.02 3.70
CA ASN A 285 4.24 -11.93 4.66
C ASN A 285 5.65 -12.08 5.26
N ILE A 286 6.48 -11.07 5.06
CA ILE A 286 7.79 -10.97 5.72
C ILE A 286 7.58 -10.11 6.95
N LYS A 287 7.44 -10.78 8.08
CA LYS A 287 7.15 -10.14 9.36
C LYS A 287 8.29 -9.22 9.79
N LYS A 288 7.92 -8.00 10.21
CA LYS A 288 8.86 -7.02 10.79
C LYS A 288 10.05 -6.72 9.89
N ALA A 289 9.77 -6.52 8.60
CA ALA A 289 10.77 -6.41 7.55
C ALA A 289 11.57 -5.10 7.58
N TYR A 290 10.95 -4.02 8.04
CA TYR A 290 11.61 -2.72 8.14
C TYR A 290 11.09 -1.90 9.33
N VAL A 291 11.78 -0.81 9.61
CA VAL A 291 11.45 0.11 10.71
C VAL A 291 10.80 1.36 10.16
N LEU A 292 9.59 1.67 10.62
CA LEU A 292 8.91 2.94 10.36
C LEU A 292 8.94 3.79 11.62
N ARG A 293 9.42 5.03 11.53
CA ARG A 293 9.39 5.97 12.66
C ARG A 293 8.19 6.87 12.56
N LYS A 294 7.31 6.78 13.53
CA LYS A 294 6.07 7.56 13.62
C LYS A 294 5.65 7.79 15.09
N ARG A 295 4.74 8.73 15.28
CA ARG A 295 4.14 9.00 16.60
C ARG A 295 3.00 8.05 16.92
#